data_6930ae888afcfbdb237189ea1f537844
#
_entry.id   6930ae888afcfbdb237189ea1f537844
#
_cell.length_a   1.000
_cell.length_b   1.000
_cell.length_c   1.000
_cell.angle_alpha   90.00
_cell.angle_beta   90.00
_cell.angle_gamma   90.00
#
_symmetry.space_group_name_H-M   'P 1'
#
loop_
_entity.id
_entity.type
_entity.pdbx_description
1 polymer ?
#
loop_
_entity_poly.entity_id
_entity_poly.type
_entity_poly.pdbx_seq_one_letter_code
_entity_poly.pdbx_strand_id
1 'polypeptide(L)'
;MLQHSFETVAAIEYLLHVEGSQHFSEDILSLSPWSPALKECFEEEVAGGRQRMMLLKLVGLLHDIAKPQTRMFEESGRMRFFGHSQEGAEVVRGIMERLRFSAREREMACKMVEHHLRPGQLARDNELPTRRAIYRYFRDTGDVAIDTIFLNLADHLAARGPMIEYDKWREHADTLRYVIEERFKVDSVVTPTKLIDGNDIISKCSMIPGPEIGRLLEAVREAQASGEVTTKEEALLLVQRLKGS
;
A
#
# COMPACT_ATOMS: atom_id res chain seq x y z
N MET A 1 12.00 -5.76 18.89
CA MET A 1 12.18 -5.06 17.61
C MET A 1 13.08 -5.81 16.64
N LEU A 2 14.38 -5.94 16.87
CA LEU A 2 15.30 -6.57 15.90
C LEU A 2 14.88 -8.00 15.55
N GLN A 3 14.49 -8.82 16.53
CA GLN A 3 13.94 -10.16 16.28
C GLN A 3 12.72 -10.12 15.36
N HIS A 4 11.77 -9.22 15.65
CA HIS A 4 10.58 -9.04 14.80
C HIS A 4 10.95 -8.64 13.36
N SER A 5 11.94 -7.74 13.17
CA SER A 5 12.41 -7.38 11.83
C SER A 5 13.00 -8.57 11.07
N PHE A 6 13.76 -9.44 11.74
CA PHE A 6 14.26 -10.68 11.11
C PHE A 6 13.13 -11.66 10.77
N GLU A 7 12.15 -11.83 11.67
CA GLU A 7 10.96 -12.64 11.40
C GLU A 7 10.15 -12.09 10.22
N THR A 8 10.06 -10.75 10.09
CA THR A 8 9.40 -10.10 8.94
C THR A 8 10.14 -10.41 7.63
N VAL A 9 11.48 -10.37 7.62
CA VAL A 9 12.26 -10.75 6.43
C VAL A 9 12.04 -12.23 6.07
N ALA A 10 12.10 -13.14 7.06
CA ALA A 10 11.84 -14.56 6.85
C ALA A 10 10.41 -14.80 6.32
N ALA A 11 9.41 -14.07 6.83
CA ALA A 11 8.04 -14.14 6.35
C ALA A 11 7.91 -13.61 4.91
N ILE A 12 8.62 -12.54 4.52
CA ILE A 12 8.68 -12.07 3.14
C ILE A 12 9.24 -13.17 2.22
N GLU A 13 10.38 -13.76 2.58
CA GLU A 13 10.99 -14.84 1.78
C GLU A 13 10.03 -16.02 1.59
N TYR A 14 9.34 -16.39 2.65
CA TYR A 14 8.34 -17.45 2.62
C TYR A 14 7.16 -17.12 1.71
N LEU A 15 6.56 -15.93 1.85
CA LEU A 15 5.43 -15.46 1.04
C LEU A 15 5.80 -15.29 -0.45
N LEU A 16 7.06 -14.99 -0.76
CA LEU A 16 7.57 -14.86 -2.12
C LEU A 16 8.08 -16.18 -2.71
N HIS A 17 7.88 -17.31 -2.02
CA HIS A 17 8.31 -18.65 -2.46
C HIS A 17 9.82 -18.73 -2.74
N VAL A 18 10.64 -18.04 -1.95
CA VAL A 18 12.10 -18.15 -2.07
C VAL A 18 12.54 -19.56 -1.69
N GLU A 19 13.35 -20.18 -2.53
CA GLU A 19 13.81 -21.54 -2.34
C GLU A 19 14.54 -21.70 -0.99
N GLY A 20 14.17 -22.74 -0.23
CA GLY A 20 14.72 -23.01 1.10
C GLY A 20 14.07 -22.25 2.25
N SER A 21 13.13 -21.34 1.99
CA SER A 21 12.35 -20.68 3.04
C SER A 21 11.27 -21.61 3.59
N GLN A 22 11.48 -22.19 4.78
CA GLN A 22 10.54 -23.09 5.47
C GLN A 22 10.24 -22.56 6.88
N HIS A 23 9.56 -21.40 6.95
CA HIS A 23 9.38 -20.72 8.25
C HIS A 23 7.98 -20.91 8.84
N PHE A 24 6.97 -21.17 8.00
CA PHE A 24 5.58 -21.34 8.39
C PHE A 24 5.00 -22.63 7.79
N SER A 25 3.74 -22.96 8.13
CA SER A 25 3.07 -24.14 7.58
C SER A 25 2.60 -23.94 6.14
N GLU A 26 2.56 -25.01 5.33
CA GLU A 26 2.04 -24.99 3.96
C GLU A 26 0.62 -24.42 3.88
N ASP A 27 -0.20 -24.63 4.91
CA ASP A 27 -1.55 -24.09 5.00
C ASP A 27 -1.56 -22.53 4.98
N ILE A 28 -0.61 -21.88 5.66
CA ILE A 28 -0.47 -20.43 5.63
C ILE A 28 -0.12 -19.94 4.23
N LEU A 29 0.80 -20.64 3.56
CA LEU A 29 1.23 -20.29 2.22
C LEU A 29 0.10 -20.44 1.20
N SER A 30 -0.68 -21.55 1.29
CA SER A 30 -1.81 -21.81 0.40
C SER A 30 -2.92 -20.75 0.47
N LEU A 31 -3.06 -20.09 1.62
CA LEU A 31 -4.00 -18.99 1.83
C LEU A 31 -3.44 -17.63 1.39
N SER A 32 -2.13 -17.52 1.20
CA SER A 32 -1.51 -16.26 0.80
C SER A 32 -1.80 -15.94 -0.68
N PRO A 33 -1.97 -14.65 -1.04
CA PRO A 33 -2.16 -14.29 -2.44
C PRO A 33 -0.89 -14.59 -3.25
N TRP A 34 -1.01 -15.39 -4.32
CA TRP A 34 0.11 -15.66 -5.21
C TRP A 34 -0.37 -15.92 -6.63
N SER A 35 0.41 -15.48 -7.63
CA SER A 35 0.15 -15.72 -9.05
C SER A 35 1.43 -15.51 -9.88
N PRO A 36 1.47 -16.01 -11.14
CA PRO A 36 2.59 -15.72 -12.04
C PRO A 36 2.86 -14.23 -12.22
N ALA A 37 1.83 -13.38 -12.30
CA ALA A 37 1.97 -11.93 -12.43
C ALA A 37 2.61 -11.30 -11.17
N LEU A 38 2.33 -11.80 -9.98
CA LEU A 38 2.99 -11.35 -8.75
C LEU A 38 4.46 -11.78 -8.73
N LYS A 39 4.76 -13.00 -9.18
CA LYS A 39 6.14 -13.46 -9.34
C LYS A 39 6.93 -12.53 -10.25
N GLU A 40 6.42 -12.26 -11.45
CA GLU A 40 7.04 -11.33 -12.41
C GLU A 40 7.24 -9.93 -11.80
N CYS A 41 6.25 -9.43 -11.06
CA CYS A 41 6.34 -8.14 -10.36
C CYS A 41 7.51 -8.10 -9.38
N PHE A 42 7.71 -9.14 -8.56
CA PHE A 42 8.79 -9.18 -7.56
C PHE A 42 10.17 -9.50 -8.14
N GLU A 43 10.23 -10.12 -9.32
CA GLU A 43 11.45 -10.35 -10.09
C GLU A 43 11.86 -9.14 -10.94
N GLU A 44 11.00 -8.11 -11.08
CA GLU A 44 11.31 -6.87 -11.80
C GLU A 44 12.58 -6.22 -11.25
N GLU A 45 13.49 -5.85 -12.15
CA GLU A 45 14.66 -5.05 -11.79
C GLU A 45 14.26 -3.59 -11.51
N VAL A 46 14.59 -3.10 -10.32
CA VAL A 46 14.35 -1.71 -9.93
C VAL A 46 15.49 -0.82 -10.38
N ALA A 47 16.73 -1.16 -10.02
CA ALA A 47 17.95 -0.46 -10.42
C ALA A 47 19.20 -1.29 -10.15
N GLY A 48 20.19 -1.20 -11.03
CA GLY A 48 21.54 -1.75 -10.81
C GLY A 48 21.58 -3.25 -10.55
N GLY A 49 20.75 -4.04 -11.24
CA GLY A 49 20.64 -5.49 -11.07
C GLY A 49 19.88 -5.93 -9.82
N ARG A 50 19.32 -5.02 -9.02
CA ARG A 50 18.55 -5.35 -7.82
C ARG A 50 17.09 -5.51 -8.16
N GLN A 51 16.53 -6.67 -7.82
CA GLN A 51 15.12 -6.99 -7.99
C GLN A 51 14.27 -6.37 -6.88
N ARG A 52 13.00 -6.17 -7.18
CA ARG A 52 11.98 -5.62 -6.29
C ARG A 52 11.88 -6.41 -4.98
N MET A 53 11.94 -7.75 -5.03
CA MET A 53 11.94 -8.57 -3.82
C MET A 53 13.11 -8.27 -2.87
N MET A 54 14.29 -7.93 -3.41
CA MET A 54 15.45 -7.59 -2.57
C MET A 54 15.22 -6.28 -1.82
N LEU A 55 14.59 -5.29 -2.48
CA LEU A 55 14.21 -4.04 -1.85
C LEU A 55 13.14 -4.26 -0.77
N LEU A 56 12.15 -5.10 -1.05
CA LEU A 56 11.09 -5.45 -0.09
C LEU A 56 11.68 -6.12 1.17
N LYS A 57 12.65 -7.03 1.03
CA LYS A 57 13.33 -7.64 2.18
C LYS A 57 14.09 -6.60 3.02
N LEU A 58 14.80 -5.66 2.38
CA LEU A 58 15.47 -4.57 3.09
C LEU A 58 14.46 -3.68 3.83
N VAL A 59 13.33 -3.38 3.19
CA VAL A 59 12.24 -2.62 3.85
C VAL A 59 11.64 -3.42 5.00
N GLY A 60 11.45 -4.72 4.87
CA GLY A 60 11.02 -5.61 5.96
C GLY A 60 11.92 -5.54 7.19
N LEU A 61 13.24 -5.40 6.98
CA LEU A 61 14.20 -5.18 8.07
C LEU A 61 14.04 -3.80 8.73
N LEU A 62 13.65 -2.77 7.98
CA LEU A 62 13.70 -1.36 8.40
C LEU A 62 12.33 -0.74 8.70
N HIS A 63 11.20 -1.39 8.38
CA HIS A 63 9.86 -0.80 8.41
C HIS A 63 9.48 -0.16 9.74
N ASP A 64 9.95 -0.73 10.82
CA ASP A 64 9.66 -0.34 12.20
C ASP A 64 10.80 0.46 12.89
N ILE A 65 11.79 0.92 12.13
CA ILE A 65 13.03 1.48 12.67
C ILE A 65 12.82 2.68 13.61
N ALA A 66 11.74 3.45 13.40
CA ALA A 66 11.42 4.61 14.23
C ALA A 66 10.55 4.29 15.46
N LYS A 67 10.12 3.05 15.70
CA LYS A 67 9.34 2.71 16.91
C LYS A 67 10.02 3.10 18.24
N PRO A 68 11.35 2.98 18.43
CA PRO A 68 11.99 3.43 19.69
C PRO A 68 11.84 4.93 19.93
N GLN A 69 11.89 5.74 18.87
CA GLN A 69 11.86 7.20 18.94
C GLN A 69 10.45 7.73 19.19
N THR A 70 9.44 7.03 18.64
CA THR A 70 8.02 7.41 18.68
C THR A 70 7.23 6.72 19.79
N ARG A 71 7.95 6.06 20.72
CA ARG A 71 7.32 5.34 21.82
C ARG A 71 6.69 6.33 22.81
N MET A 72 5.40 6.15 23.03
CA MET A 72 4.61 6.89 24.02
C MET A 72 3.81 5.93 24.90
N PHE A 73 3.47 6.36 26.11
CA PHE A 73 2.57 5.66 27.01
C PHE A 73 1.29 6.48 27.16
N GLU A 74 0.14 5.87 26.93
CA GLU A 74 -1.15 6.45 27.27
C GLU A 74 -1.36 6.41 28.79
N GLU A 75 -2.32 7.18 29.31
CA GLU A 75 -2.69 7.17 30.74
C GLU A 75 -3.06 5.77 31.25
N SER A 76 -3.60 4.92 30.38
CA SER A 76 -3.91 3.51 30.63
C SER A 76 -2.68 2.61 30.82
N GLY A 77 -1.46 3.14 30.64
CA GLY A 77 -0.20 2.39 30.60
C GLY A 77 0.05 1.67 29.26
N ARG A 78 -0.85 1.78 28.30
CA ARG A 78 -0.69 1.17 26.96
C ARG A 78 0.39 1.88 26.16
N MET A 79 1.33 1.10 25.62
CA MET A 79 2.39 1.61 24.74
C MET A 79 1.85 1.85 23.33
N ARG A 80 2.20 3.00 22.75
CA ARG A 80 1.88 3.41 21.38
C ARG A 80 3.10 3.95 20.65
N PHE A 81 3.04 3.97 19.34
CA PHE A 81 4.12 4.41 18.44
C PHE A 81 3.53 5.33 17.35
N PHE A 82 2.97 6.46 17.78
CA PHE A 82 2.34 7.38 16.82
C PHE A 82 3.38 8.01 15.89
N GLY A 83 3.10 8.02 14.59
CA GLY A 83 3.97 8.62 13.59
C GLY A 83 5.22 7.80 13.21
N HIS A 84 5.40 6.58 13.74
CA HIS A 84 6.61 5.78 13.45
C HIS A 84 6.77 5.46 11.97
N SER A 85 5.69 5.38 11.20
CA SER A 85 5.77 5.10 9.76
C SER A 85 6.30 6.31 8.98
N GLN A 86 5.86 7.52 9.30
CA GLN A 86 6.36 8.76 8.70
C GLN A 86 7.81 9.05 9.09
N GLU A 87 8.11 9.02 10.39
CA GLU A 87 9.49 9.20 10.88
C GLU A 87 10.42 8.09 10.37
N GLY A 88 9.91 6.85 10.30
CA GLY A 88 10.64 5.71 9.75
C GLY A 88 11.02 5.90 8.29
N ALA A 89 10.14 6.45 7.47
CA ALA A 89 10.42 6.77 6.08
C ALA A 89 11.59 7.76 5.95
N GLU A 90 11.65 8.80 6.79
CA GLU A 90 12.77 9.75 6.78
C GLU A 90 14.09 9.13 7.26
N VAL A 91 14.05 8.29 8.28
CA VAL A 91 15.24 7.54 8.74
C VAL A 91 15.75 6.61 7.64
N VAL A 92 14.84 5.88 6.97
CA VAL A 92 15.19 4.97 5.85
C VAL A 92 15.76 5.75 4.68
N ARG A 93 15.24 6.93 4.34
CA ARG A 93 15.80 7.81 3.31
C ARG A 93 17.29 8.08 3.57
N GLY A 94 17.64 8.51 4.77
CA GLY A 94 19.02 8.80 5.17
C GLY A 94 19.92 7.56 5.15
N ILE A 95 19.42 6.39 5.57
CA ILE A 95 20.17 5.12 5.52
C ILE A 95 20.47 4.75 4.07
N MET A 96 19.48 4.73 3.19
CA MET A 96 19.62 4.31 1.80
C MET A 96 20.46 5.29 0.98
N GLU A 97 20.41 6.59 1.33
CA GLU A 97 21.27 7.61 0.75
C GLU A 97 22.75 7.37 1.06
N ARG A 98 23.06 7.09 2.33
CA ARG A 98 24.40 6.73 2.80
C ARG A 98 24.89 5.43 2.17
N LEU A 99 24.01 4.47 1.92
CA LEU A 99 24.30 3.18 1.27
C LEU A 99 24.33 3.28 -0.27
N ARG A 100 24.16 4.49 -0.83
CA ARG A 100 24.25 4.75 -2.28
C ARG A 100 23.18 4.05 -3.13
N PHE A 101 21.97 3.85 -2.59
CA PHE A 101 20.83 3.42 -3.38
C PHE A 101 20.38 4.51 -4.36
N SER A 102 19.83 4.12 -5.51
CA SER A 102 19.30 5.04 -6.50
C SER A 102 18.12 5.86 -5.95
N ALA A 103 17.78 6.98 -6.59
CA ALA A 103 16.63 7.80 -6.19
C ALA A 103 15.31 7.02 -6.25
N ARG A 104 15.12 6.17 -7.27
CA ARG A 104 13.95 5.31 -7.42
C ARG A 104 13.82 4.33 -6.25
N GLU A 105 14.88 3.61 -5.91
CA GLU A 105 14.87 2.66 -4.78
C GLU A 105 14.59 3.35 -3.45
N ARG A 106 15.17 4.52 -3.21
CA ARG A 106 14.93 5.30 -2.00
C ARG A 106 13.46 5.74 -1.90
N GLU A 107 12.89 6.24 -2.99
CA GLU A 107 11.48 6.65 -3.01
C GLU A 107 10.56 5.48 -2.77
N MET A 108 10.77 4.34 -3.43
CA MET A 108 9.99 3.11 -3.22
C MET A 108 10.08 2.65 -1.76
N ALA A 109 11.29 2.55 -1.19
CA ALA A 109 11.46 2.11 0.19
C ALA A 109 10.79 3.06 1.19
N CYS A 110 10.93 4.37 1.02
CA CYS A 110 10.27 5.37 1.88
C CYS A 110 8.75 5.23 1.82
N LYS A 111 8.17 5.11 0.63
CA LYS A 111 6.72 4.89 0.47
C LYS A 111 6.24 3.58 1.10
N MET A 112 6.99 2.49 0.95
CA MET A 112 6.65 1.23 1.61
C MET A 112 6.61 1.39 3.13
N VAL A 113 7.62 2.03 3.73
CA VAL A 113 7.68 2.27 5.18
C VAL A 113 6.55 3.20 5.63
N GLU A 114 6.31 4.29 4.91
CA GLU A 114 5.26 5.25 5.24
C GLU A 114 3.86 4.61 5.25
N HIS A 115 3.62 3.69 4.33
CA HIS A 115 2.29 3.11 4.11
C HIS A 115 2.11 1.68 4.62
N HIS A 116 3.10 1.08 5.31
CA HIS A 116 3.07 -0.35 5.70
C HIS A 116 1.87 -0.75 6.56
N LEU A 117 1.29 0.19 7.31
CA LEU A 117 0.11 -0.07 8.13
C LEU A 117 -1.22 -0.05 7.36
N ARG A 118 -1.25 0.59 6.18
CA ARG A 118 -2.50 0.82 5.43
C ARG A 118 -3.20 -0.44 4.97
N PRO A 119 -2.52 -1.48 4.46
CA PRO A 119 -3.20 -2.73 4.08
C PRO A 119 -3.98 -3.35 5.24
N GLY A 120 -3.40 -3.36 6.44
CA GLY A 120 -4.09 -3.84 7.64
C GLY A 120 -5.31 -3.00 8.04
N GLN A 121 -5.38 -1.73 7.61
CA GLN A 121 -6.56 -0.89 7.82
C GLN A 121 -7.68 -1.18 6.82
N LEU A 122 -7.36 -1.71 5.64
CA LEU A 122 -8.33 -2.18 4.66
C LEU A 122 -8.99 -3.49 5.09
N ALA A 123 -8.28 -4.34 5.81
CA ALA A 123 -8.72 -5.66 6.27
C ALA A 123 -9.38 -5.63 7.67
N ARG A 124 -10.14 -4.55 7.97
CA ARG A 124 -10.84 -4.42 9.26
C ARG A 124 -12.30 -4.82 9.15
N ASP A 125 -12.85 -5.22 10.30
CA ASP A 125 -14.30 -5.37 10.56
C ASP A 125 -15.01 -6.44 9.72
N ASN A 126 -14.28 -7.46 9.20
CA ASN A 126 -14.85 -8.57 8.41
C ASN A 126 -15.66 -8.14 7.18
N GLU A 127 -15.49 -6.90 6.72
CA GLU A 127 -16.10 -6.38 5.50
C GLU A 127 -15.05 -6.19 4.41
N LEU A 128 -15.44 -6.45 3.18
CA LEU A 128 -14.58 -6.14 2.04
C LEU A 128 -14.38 -4.62 1.91
N PRO A 129 -13.16 -4.16 1.59
CA PRO A 129 -12.90 -2.75 1.39
C PRO A 129 -13.78 -2.16 0.29
N THR A 130 -14.29 -0.96 0.52
CA THR A 130 -15.05 -0.24 -0.50
C THR A 130 -14.17 0.09 -1.71
N ARG A 131 -14.76 0.18 -2.91
CA ARG A 131 -14.06 0.59 -4.13
C ARG A 131 -13.30 1.91 -3.94
N ARG A 132 -13.88 2.88 -3.22
CA ARG A 132 -13.24 4.14 -2.85
C ARG A 132 -11.99 3.93 -1.98
N ALA A 133 -12.05 3.05 -0.99
CA ALA A 133 -10.89 2.75 -0.12
C ALA A 133 -9.75 2.09 -0.92
N ILE A 134 -10.08 1.17 -1.82
CA ILE A 134 -9.11 0.53 -2.73
C ILE A 134 -8.48 1.58 -3.65
N TYR A 135 -9.28 2.45 -4.28
CA TYR A 135 -8.76 3.52 -5.14
C TYR A 135 -7.77 4.41 -4.39
N ARG A 136 -8.15 4.91 -3.20
CA ARG A 136 -7.28 5.76 -2.36
C ARG A 136 -5.98 5.05 -2.00
N TYR A 137 -6.05 3.77 -1.67
CA TYR A 137 -4.88 2.99 -1.34
C TYR A 137 -3.89 2.94 -2.50
N PHE A 138 -4.33 2.56 -3.69
CA PHE A 138 -3.46 2.49 -4.88
C PHE A 138 -2.97 3.86 -5.36
N ARG A 139 -3.80 4.90 -5.24
CA ARG A 139 -3.39 6.28 -5.54
C ARG A 139 -2.22 6.74 -4.67
N ASP A 140 -2.31 6.49 -3.37
CA ASP A 140 -1.33 7.01 -2.40
C ASP A 140 -0.04 6.17 -2.41
N THR A 141 -0.16 4.86 -2.52
CA THR A 141 1.00 3.95 -2.57
C THR A 141 1.66 3.89 -3.95
N GLY A 142 0.91 4.14 -5.02
CA GLY A 142 1.42 4.13 -6.39
C GLY A 142 1.98 2.76 -6.79
N ASP A 143 3.20 2.76 -7.31
CA ASP A 143 3.86 1.55 -7.82
C ASP A 143 4.30 0.55 -6.74
N VAL A 144 4.35 0.96 -5.46
CA VAL A 144 4.69 0.07 -4.33
C VAL A 144 3.49 -0.53 -3.62
N ALA A 145 2.29 -0.44 -4.19
CA ALA A 145 1.08 -0.94 -3.56
C ALA A 145 1.15 -2.44 -3.24
N ILE A 146 1.59 -3.24 -4.20
CA ILE A 146 1.72 -4.70 -4.04
C ILE A 146 2.79 -5.03 -2.99
N ASP A 147 3.94 -4.36 -3.05
CA ASP A 147 5.01 -4.54 -2.05
C ASP A 147 4.52 -4.24 -0.64
N THR A 148 3.75 -3.15 -0.49
CA THR A 148 3.22 -2.73 0.81
C THR A 148 2.21 -3.74 1.35
N ILE A 149 1.41 -4.39 0.48
CA ILE A 149 0.53 -5.50 0.88
C ILE A 149 1.36 -6.68 1.39
N PHE A 150 2.39 -7.11 0.65
CA PHE A 150 3.23 -8.22 1.07
C PHE A 150 4.04 -7.92 2.33
N LEU A 151 4.51 -6.68 2.50
CA LEU A 151 5.12 -6.22 3.74
C LEU A 151 4.16 -6.36 4.92
N ASN A 152 2.90 -5.96 4.74
CA ASN A 152 1.88 -6.05 5.79
C ASN A 152 1.51 -7.51 6.13
N LEU A 153 1.39 -8.38 5.12
CA LEU A 153 1.20 -9.82 5.33
C LEU A 153 2.36 -10.41 6.14
N ALA A 154 3.60 -10.07 5.77
CA ALA A 154 4.79 -10.55 6.46
C ALA A 154 4.91 -10.03 7.91
N ASP A 155 4.62 -8.74 8.13
CA ASP A 155 4.55 -8.13 9.47
C ASP A 155 3.50 -8.83 10.35
N HIS A 156 2.33 -9.14 9.77
CA HIS A 156 1.27 -9.88 10.46
C HIS A 156 1.73 -11.28 10.90
N LEU A 157 2.43 -12.02 10.03
CA LEU A 157 3.00 -13.33 10.35
C LEU A 157 4.09 -13.22 11.43
N ALA A 158 5.01 -12.28 11.26
CA ALA A 158 6.12 -12.06 12.18
C ALA A 158 5.65 -11.64 13.59
N ALA A 159 4.59 -10.85 13.68
CA ALA A 159 4.05 -10.39 14.96
C ALA A 159 3.35 -11.50 15.76
N ARG A 160 2.88 -12.57 15.11
CA ARG A 160 2.11 -13.65 15.73
C ARG A 160 2.89 -14.96 15.84
N GLY A 161 3.83 -15.20 14.94
CA GLY A 161 4.66 -16.40 14.92
C GLY A 161 3.83 -17.69 15.07
N PRO A 162 4.24 -18.60 15.97
CA PRO A 162 3.53 -19.87 16.21
C PRO A 162 2.12 -19.71 16.79
N MET A 163 1.77 -18.52 17.27
CA MET A 163 0.47 -18.21 17.88
C MET A 163 -0.55 -17.69 16.85
N ILE A 164 -0.28 -17.86 15.55
CA ILE A 164 -1.17 -17.38 14.51
C ILE A 164 -2.52 -18.12 14.55
N GLU A 165 -3.60 -17.36 14.64
CA GLU A 165 -4.95 -17.85 14.55
C GLU A 165 -5.31 -18.02 13.06
N TYR A 166 -5.46 -19.27 12.61
CA TYR A 166 -5.62 -19.64 11.21
C TYR A 166 -6.81 -18.93 10.52
N ASP A 167 -7.94 -18.84 11.21
CA ASP A 167 -9.13 -18.18 10.65
C ASP A 167 -8.91 -16.67 10.48
N LYS A 168 -8.27 -16.01 11.43
CA LYS A 168 -7.91 -14.59 11.31
C LYS A 168 -6.87 -14.33 10.22
N TRP A 169 -5.95 -15.28 10.04
CA TRP A 169 -5.01 -15.21 8.93
C TRP A 169 -5.73 -15.31 7.58
N ARG A 170 -6.66 -16.27 7.45
CA ARG A 170 -7.46 -16.43 6.23
C ARG A 170 -8.23 -15.16 5.90
N GLU A 171 -8.97 -14.60 6.85
CA GLU A 171 -9.75 -13.37 6.67
C GLU A 171 -8.85 -12.22 6.20
N HIS A 172 -7.69 -12.06 6.82
CA HIS A 172 -6.72 -11.02 6.45
C HIS A 172 -6.15 -11.24 5.04
N ALA A 173 -5.71 -12.44 4.75
CA ALA A 173 -5.15 -12.81 3.45
C ALA A 173 -6.19 -12.72 2.32
N ASP A 174 -7.43 -13.18 2.55
CA ASP A 174 -8.52 -13.11 1.57
C ASP A 174 -8.91 -11.66 1.25
N THR A 175 -8.97 -10.80 2.25
CA THR A 175 -9.23 -9.36 2.04
C THR A 175 -8.13 -8.73 1.19
N LEU A 176 -6.86 -9.00 1.48
CA LEU A 176 -5.74 -8.43 0.71
C LEU A 176 -5.63 -9.08 -0.68
N ARG A 177 -6.00 -10.35 -0.85
CA ARG A 177 -6.14 -10.99 -2.16
C ARG A 177 -7.18 -10.25 -3.00
N TYR A 178 -8.36 -9.96 -2.44
CA TYR A 178 -9.39 -9.19 -3.11
C TYR A 178 -8.90 -7.81 -3.56
N VAL A 179 -8.14 -7.10 -2.71
CA VAL A 179 -7.54 -5.80 -3.08
C VAL A 179 -6.56 -5.93 -4.26
N ILE A 180 -5.73 -6.99 -4.27
CA ILE A 180 -4.79 -7.28 -5.36
C ILE A 180 -5.55 -7.59 -6.64
N GLU A 181 -6.59 -8.43 -6.57
CA GLU A 181 -7.40 -8.81 -7.73
C GLU A 181 -8.09 -7.60 -8.38
N GLU A 182 -8.58 -6.64 -7.58
CA GLU A 182 -9.15 -5.39 -8.10
C GLU A 182 -8.15 -4.58 -8.95
N ARG A 183 -6.84 -4.67 -8.67
CA ARG A 183 -5.78 -4.03 -9.46
C ARG A 183 -5.66 -4.60 -10.87
N PHE A 184 -5.91 -5.91 -11.03
CA PHE A 184 -5.72 -6.64 -12.28
C PHE A 184 -7.01 -6.81 -13.10
N LYS A 185 -8.16 -6.33 -12.62
CA LYS A 185 -9.40 -6.36 -13.41
C LYS A 185 -9.34 -5.41 -14.60
N VAL A 186 -10.01 -5.77 -15.68
CA VAL A 186 -10.09 -4.94 -16.91
C VAL A 186 -10.74 -3.59 -16.59
N ASP A 187 -11.83 -3.59 -15.82
CA ASP A 187 -12.51 -2.38 -15.33
C ASP A 187 -12.03 -2.00 -13.93
N SER A 188 -10.71 -1.95 -13.75
CA SER A 188 -10.11 -1.71 -12.46
C SER A 188 -10.51 -0.35 -11.88
N VAL A 189 -10.95 -0.36 -10.63
CA VAL A 189 -11.21 0.87 -9.86
C VAL A 189 -9.93 1.71 -9.65
N VAL A 190 -8.78 1.08 -9.80
CA VAL A 190 -7.46 1.72 -9.59
C VAL A 190 -7.12 2.71 -10.71
N THR A 191 -7.57 2.42 -11.93
CA THR A 191 -7.33 3.26 -13.11
C THR A 191 -8.62 3.54 -13.87
N PRO A 192 -9.55 4.33 -13.32
CA PRO A 192 -10.80 4.62 -13.98
C PRO A 192 -10.56 5.39 -15.29
N THR A 193 -11.35 5.08 -16.31
CA THR A 193 -11.30 5.78 -17.60
C THR A 193 -11.57 7.26 -17.41
N LYS A 194 -10.76 8.11 -18.03
CA LYS A 194 -10.86 9.56 -17.87
C LYS A 194 -12.15 10.10 -18.49
N LEU A 195 -13.10 10.60 -17.69
CA LEU A 195 -14.36 11.18 -18.15
C LEU A 195 -14.21 12.66 -18.54
N ILE A 196 -13.41 13.42 -17.78
CA ILE A 196 -13.14 14.84 -18.01
C ILE A 196 -11.66 15.15 -17.85
N ASP A 197 -11.22 16.25 -18.40
CA ASP A 197 -9.89 16.79 -18.23
C ASP A 197 -9.88 18.24 -17.69
N GLY A 198 -8.68 18.81 -17.53
CA GLY A 198 -8.53 20.19 -17.03
C GLY A 198 -9.16 21.23 -17.96
N ASN A 199 -9.14 21.01 -19.28
CA ASN A 199 -9.75 21.90 -20.25
C ASN A 199 -11.28 21.87 -20.17
N ASP A 200 -11.87 20.72 -19.89
CA ASP A 200 -13.31 20.59 -19.64
C ASP A 200 -13.70 21.45 -18.42
N ILE A 201 -12.93 21.42 -17.34
CA ILE A 201 -13.21 22.21 -16.13
C ILE A 201 -13.04 23.70 -16.42
N ILE A 202 -11.95 24.09 -17.09
CA ILE A 202 -11.70 25.48 -17.45
C ILE A 202 -12.85 26.05 -18.30
N SER A 203 -13.22 25.32 -19.37
CA SER A 203 -14.20 25.80 -20.36
C SER A 203 -15.64 25.73 -19.86
N LYS A 204 -16.03 24.63 -19.18
CA LYS A 204 -17.42 24.38 -18.77
C LYS A 204 -17.78 24.93 -17.38
N CYS A 205 -16.78 25.06 -16.50
CA CYS A 205 -16.98 25.57 -15.15
C CYS A 205 -16.40 26.99 -14.95
N SER A 206 -15.89 27.63 -16.02
CA SER A 206 -15.31 29.00 -15.97
C SER A 206 -14.27 29.15 -14.87
N MET A 207 -13.31 28.20 -14.83
CA MET A 207 -12.23 28.23 -13.85
C MET A 207 -10.92 28.71 -14.46
N ILE A 208 -10.09 29.33 -13.65
CA ILE A 208 -8.73 29.72 -14.03
C ILE A 208 -7.77 28.58 -13.83
N PRO A 209 -6.79 28.35 -14.72
CA PRO A 209 -5.77 27.32 -14.53
C PRO A 209 -5.06 27.44 -13.17
N GLY A 210 -4.97 26.34 -12.42
CA GLY A 210 -4.34 26.33 -11.10
C GLY A 210 -4.48 24.98 -10.39
N PRO A 211 -3.87 24.84 -9.19
CA PRO A 211 -3.88 23.59 -8.42
C PRO A 211 -5.29 23.06 -8.09
N GLU A 212 -6.28 23.96 -8.01
CA GLU A 212 -7.67 23.63 -7.73
C GLU A 212 -8.28 22.71 -8.80
N ILE A 213 -7.88 22.86 -10.07
CA ILE A 213 -8.30 21.95 -11.15
C ILE A 213 -7.81 20.53 -10.86
N GLY A 214 -6.57 20.37 -10.41
CA GLY A 214 -6.01 19.07 -10.02
C GLY A 214 -6.80 18.42 -8.88
N ARG A 215 -7.16 19.20 -7.84
CA ARG A 215 -7.98 18.76 -6.72
C ARG A 215 -9.38 18.28 -7.17
N LEU A 216 -10.02 19.03 -8.06
CA LEU A 216 -11.34 18.67 -8.59
C LEU A 216 -11.30 17.43 -9.49
N LEU A 217 -10.28 17.32 -10.35
CA LEU A 217 -10.08 16.09 -11.16
C LEU A 217 -9.87 14.86 -10.30
N GLU A 218 -9.16 15.00 -9.21
CA GLU A 218 -8.94 13.90 -8.26
C GLU A 218 -10.25 13.51 -7.55
N ALA A 219 -11.04 14.48 -7.12
CA ALA A 219 -12.36 14.19 -6.54
C ALA A 219 -13.31 13.47 -7.53
N VAL A 220 -13.25 13.83 -8.82
CA VAL A 220 -13.99 13.13 -9.87
C VAL A 220 -13.51 11.71 -10.05
N ARG A 221 -12.20 11.46 -10.10
CA ARG A 221 -11.64 10.09 -10.21
C ARG A 221 -12.05 9.22 -9.03
N GLU A 222 -12.05 9.77 -7.83
CA GLU A 222 -12.47 9.06 -6.63
C GLU A 222 -13.96 8.71 -6.68
N ALA A 223 -14.81 9.64 -7.14
CA ALA A 223 -16.24 9.41 -7.34
C ALA A 223 -16.52 8.39 -8.46
N GLN A 224 -15.69 8.37 -9.53
CA GLN A 224 -15.74 7.33 -10.56
C GLN A 224 -15.39 5.97 -10.00
N ALA A 225 -14.32 5.87 -9.22
CA ALA A 225 -13.90 4.63 -8.59
C ALA A 225 -14.97 4.04 -7.67
N SER A 226 -15.73 4.89 -6.96
CA SER A 226 -16.88 4.45 -6.14
C SER A 226 -18.15 4.14 -6.92
N GLY A 227 -18.19 4.50 -8.22
CA GLY A 227 -19.39 4.34 -9.06
C GLY A 227 -20.44 5.45 -8.89
N GLU A 228 -20.12 6.52 -8.17
CA GLU A 228 -21.01 7.68 -7.99
C GLU A 228 -21.09 8.57 -9.23
N VAL A 229 -20.07 8.50 -10.08
CA VAL A 229 -19.95 9.25 -11.33
C VAL A 229 -19.55 8.28 -12.42
N THR A 230 -20.36 8.18 -13.47
CA THR A 230 -20.17 7.25 -14.58
C THR A 230 -20.15 7.93 -15.95
N THR A 231 -20.62 9.19 -16.00
CA THR A 231 -20.72 9.98 -17.23
C THR A 231 -19.97 11.30 -17.12
N LYS A 232 -19.67 11.89 -18.27
CA LYS A 232 -19.03 13.23 -18.37
C LYS A 232 -19.91 14.31 -17.71
N GLU A 233 -21.21 14.21 -17.91
CA GLU A 233 -22.20 15.15 -17.39
C GLU A 233 -22.23 15.11 -15.86
N GLU A 234 -22.27 13.92 -15.27
CA GLU A 234 -22.20 13.73 -13.80
C GLU A 234 -20.89 14.27 -13.22
N ALA A 235 -19.77 14.05 -13.92
CA ALA A 235 -18.47 14.55 -13.52
C ALA A 235 -18.45 16.09 -13.46
N LEU A 236 -19.00 16.76 -14.48
CA LEU A 236 -19.10 18.23 -14.51
C LEU A 236 -20.04 18.78 -13.43
N LEU A 237 -21.16 18.09 -13.16
CA LEU A 237 -22.07 18.45 -12.07
C LEU A 237 -21.39 18.33 -10.69
N LEU A 238 -20.57 17.28 -10.49
CA LEU A 238 -19.80 17.13 -9.27
C LEU A 238 -18.81 18.29 -9.09
N VAL A 239 -18.07 18.65 -10.16
CA VAL A 239 -17.14 19.77 -10.17
C VAL A 239 -17.85 21.08 -9.78
N GLN A 240 -19.03 21.36 -10.35
CA GLN A 240 -19.80 22.57 -10.03
C GLN A 240 -20.22 22.62 -8.56
N ARG A 241 -20.60 21.48 -7.96
CA ARG A 241 -20.93 21.38 -6.53
C ARG A 241 -19.71 21.68 -5.65
N LEU A 242 -18.56 21.10 -5.97
CA LEU A 242 -17.35 21.24 -5.17
C LEU A 242 -16.70 22.63 -5.29
N LYS A 243 -16.92 23.34 -6.41
CA LYS A 243 -16.48 24.73 -6.59
C LYS A 243 -17.22 25.71 -5.68
N GLY A 244 -18.45 25.40 -5.31
CA GLY A 244 -19.31 26.28 -4.49
C GLY A 244 -19.20 26.01 -2.97
N SER A 245 -18.33 25.06 -2.56
CA SER A 245 -18.08 24.68 -1.16
C SER A 245 -16.73 25.17 -0.71
#